data_83aa9199a09fc5dd6a76251e679b1a40
#
_entry.id   83aa9199a09fc5dd6a76251e679b1a40
#
_cell.length_a   1.000
_cell.length_b   1.000
_cell.length_c   1.000
_cell.angle_alpha   90.00
_cell.angle_beta   90.00
_cell.angle_gamma   90.00
#
_symmetry.space_group_name_H-M   'P 1'
#
loop_
_entity.id
_entity.type
_entity.pdbx_description
1 polymer ?
#
loop_
_entity_poly.entity_id
_entity_poly.type
_entity_poly.pdbx_seq_one_letter_code
_entity_poly.pdbx_strand_id
1 'polypeptide(L)'
;MIVYLINFFIAILLGSMIFFMAVVSPSVFATLSSNASSKLLRTIFPRIFLLGFIIAILSLVLCYISGNILNSILLIIVAMSFIINRNYLTPKINDFRDKELEGDKKASSSFKYMHLLSVLLFILNFIILLGIIILNYFNYNL
;
A
#
# COMPACT_ATOMS: atom_id res chain seq x y z
N MET A 1 15.15 -14.70 -16.99
CA MET A 1 13.94 -14.06 -17.57
C MET A 1 12.85 -13.82 -16.52
N ILE A 2 12.40 -14.81 -15.75
CA ILE A 2 11.31 -14.66 -14.74
C ILE A 2 11.66 -13.59 -13.69
N VAL A 3 12.88 -13.53 -13.17
CA VAL A 3 13.30 -12.55 -12.16
C VAL A 3 13.18 -11.11 -12.65
N TYR A 4 13.54 -10.83 -13.90
CA TYR A 4 13.35 -9.50 -14.48
C TYR A 4 11.87 -9.10 -14.53
N LEU A 5 10.99 -10.06 -14.81
CA LEU A 5 9.55 -9.83 -14.83
C LEU A 5 9.01 -9.56 -13.40
N ILE A 6 9.50 -10.30 -12.40
CA ILE A 6 9.19 -10.05 -10.98
C ILE A 6 9.62 -8.64 -10.60
N ASN A 7 10.88 -8.27 -10.88
CA ASN A 7 11.41 -6.95 -10.57
C ASN A 7 10.65 -5.84 -11.30
N PHE A 8 10.21 -6.08 -12.52
CA PHE A 8 9.39 -5.14 -13.29
C PHE A 8 8.04 -4.86 -12.59
N PHE A 9 7.31 -5.89 -12.17
CA PHE A 9 6.05 -5.70 -11.44
C PHE A 9 6.26 -5.01 -10.10
N ILE A 10 7.30 -5.40 -9.35
CA ILE A 10 7.63 -4.75 -8.07
C ILE A 10 8.02 -3.28 -8.29
N ALA A 11 8.78 -2.96 -9.34
CA ALA A 11 9.14 -1.58 -9.67
C ALA A 11 7.92 -0.73 -10.03
N ILE A 12 6.95 -1.28 -10.78
CA ILE A 12 5.67 -0.59 -11.05
C ILE A 12 4.94 -0.29 -9.73
N LEU A 13 4.89 -1.27 -8.82
CA LEU A 13 4.22 -1.09 -7.53
C LEU A 13 4.93 -0.02 -6.68
N LEU A 14 6.25 -0.09 -6.54
CA LEU A 14 7.05 0.92 -5.84
C LEU A 14 6.88 2.31 -6.47
N GLY A 15 6.94 2.40 -7.79
CA GLY A 15 6.73 3.65 -8.52
C GLY A 15 5.34 4.25 -8.27
N SER A 16 4.30 3.42 -8.26
CA SER A 16 2.93 3.86 -7.95
C SER A 16 2.80 4.37 -6.50
N MET A 17 3.47 3.72 -5.55
CA MET A 17 3.50 4.13 -4.14
C MET A 17 4.24 5.48 -3.98
N ILE A 18 5.41 5.64 -4.62
CA ILE A 18 6.17 6.90 -4.61
C ILE A 18 5.34 8.02 -5.25
N PHE A 19 4.76 7.77 -6.43
CA PHE A 19 3.95 8.76 -7.14
C PHE A 19 2.76 9.22 -6.29
N PHE A 20 2.10 8.29 -5.61
CA PHE A 20 1.01 8.66 -4.71
C PHE A 20 1.48 9.52 -3.54
N MET A 21 2.58 9.15 -2.87
CA MET A 21 3.10 9.89 -1.71
C MET A 21 3.68 11.24 -2.09
N ALA A 22 4.47 11.31 -3.17
CA ALA A 22 5.23 12.50 -3.53
C ALA A 22 4.46 13.49 -4.40
N VAL A 23 3.48 13.03 -5.17
CA VAL A 23 2.76 13.86 -6.13
C VAL A 23 1.28 13.95 -5.80
N VAL A 24 0.57 12.82 -5.76
CA VAL A 24 -0.90 12.83 -5.63
C VAL A 24 -1.34 13.40 -4.29
N SER A 25 -0.81 12.87 -3.19
CA SER A 25 -1.24 13.27 -1.84
C SER A 25 -0.97 14.76 -1.55
N PRO A 26 0.23 15.30 -1.77
CA PRO A 26 0.48 16.73 -1.59
C PRO A 26 -0.39 17.62 -2.49
N SER A 27 -0.57 17.23 -3.76
CA SER A 27 -1.39 18.01 -4.71
C SER A 27 -2.85 18.07 -4.29
N VAL A 28 -3.40 16.95 -3.79
CA VAL A 28 -4.79 16.90 -3.28
C VAL A 28 -4.98 17.87 -2.11
N PHE A 29 -4.06 17.87 -1.15
CA PHE A 29 -4.17 18.75 0.02
C PHE A 29 -3.86 20.21 -0.28
N ALA A 30 -3.05 20.50 -1.30
CA ALA A 30 -2.72 21.87 -1.69
C ALA A 30 -3.84 22.55 -2.52
N THR A 31 -4.62 21.75 -3.27
CA THR A 31 -5.56 22.33 -4.27
C THR A 31 -7.03 22.18 -3.91
N LEU A 32 -7.38 21.20 -3.06
CA LEU A 32 -8.78 20.90 -2.75
C LEU A 32 -9.15 21.33 -1.32
N SER A 33 -10.40 21.73 -1.14
CA SER A 33 -10.97 21.94 0.19
C SER A 33 -10.98 20.63 1.00
N SER A 34 -11.02 20.73 2.32
CA SER A 34 -11.02 19.56 3.22
C SER A 34 -12.10 18.52 2.87
N ASN A 35 -13.31 18.97 2.51
CA ASN A 35 -14.40 18.09 2.09
C ASN A 35 -14.14 17.41 0.75
N ALA A 36 -13.62 18.14 -0.23
CA ALA A 36 -13.32 17.59 -1.55
C ALA A 36 -12.14 16.61 -1.49
N SER A 37 -11.09 16.95 -0.73
CA SER A 37 -9.94 16.06 -0.46
C SER A 37 -10.39 14.76 0.19
N SER A 38 -11.22 14.82 1.21
CA SER A 38 -11.75 13.65 1.91
C SER A 38 -12.55 12.74 0.95
N LYS A 39 -13.46 13.30 0.15
CA LYS A 39 -14.23 12.53 -0.84
C LYS A 39 -13.34 11.84 -1.87
N LEU A 40 -12.35 12.56 -2.40
CA LEU A 40 -11.43 12.03 -3.40
C LEU A 40 -10.58 10.89 -2.82
N LEU A 41 -9.99 11.09 -1.63
CA LEU A 41 -9.13 10.09 -1.00
C LEU A 41 -9.89 8.82 -0.60
N ARG A 42 -11.14 8.93 -0.15
CA ARG A 42 -12.03 7.77 0.10
C ARG A 42 -12.25 6.91 -1.15
N THR A 43 -12.18 7.52 -2.33
CA THR A 43 -12.32 6.82 -3.60
C THR A 43 -10.99 6.23 -4.09
N ILE A 44 -9.89 6.94 -3.87
CA ILE A 44 -8.55 6.56 -4.37
C ILE A 44 -7.96 5.43 -3.54
N PHE A 45 -7.98 5.52 -2.20
CA PHE A 45 -7.31 4.54 -1.33
C PHE A 45 -7.73 3.09 -1.57
N PRO A 46 -9.04 2.73 -1.64
CA PRO A 46 -9.43 1.36 -1.92
C PRO A 46 -8.92 0.84 -3.28
N ARG A 47 -8.79 1.73 -4.27
CA ARG A 47 -8.30 1.39 -5.62
C ARG A 47 -6.80 1.18 -5.64
N ILE A 48 -6.01 2.03 -4.94
CA ILE A 48 -4.56 1.86 -4.80
C ILE A 48 -4.23 0.57 -4.07
N PHE A 49 -4.92 0.27 -2.97
CA PHE A 49 -4.71 -0.96 -2.23
C PHE A 49 -5.10 -2.20 -3.04
N LEU A 50 -6.17 -2.12 -3.85
CA LEU A 50 -6.54 -3.21 -4.77
C LEU A 50 -5.47 -3.41 -5.85
N LEU A 51 -4.99 -2.34 -6.47
CA LEU A 51 -3.90 -2.40 -7.45
C LEU A 51 -2.65 -3.02 -6.83
N GLY A 52 -2.27 -2.58 -5.63
CA GLY A 52 -1.14 -3.13 -4.89
C GLY A 52 -1.30 -4.63 -4.60
N PHE A 53 -2.48 -5.05 -4.17
CA PHE A 53 -2.80 -6.46 -3.96
C PHE A 53 -2.66 -7.28 -5.24
N ILE A 54 -3.23 -6.82 -6.36
CA ILE A 54 -3.17 -7.53 -7.65
C ILE A 54 -1.72 -7.70 -8.12
N ILE A 55 -0.93 -6.62 -8.07
CA ILE A 55 0.49 -6.67 -8.49
C ILE A 55 1.31 -7.57 -7.56
N ALA A 56 1.06 -7.53 -6.25
CA ALA A 56 1.72 -8.40 -5.29
C ALA A 56 1.40 -9.88 -5.54
N ILE A 57 0.15 -10.22 -5.86
CA ILE A 57 -0.26 -11.60 -6.22
C ILE A 57 0.40 -12.05 -7.53
N LEU A 58 0.44 -11.20 -8.56
CA LEU A 58 1.14 -11.53 -9.82
C LEU A 58 2.63 -11.80 -9.58
N SER A 59 3.28 -10.95 -8.78
CA SER A 59 4.69 -11.14 -8.40
C SER A 59 4.90 -12.42 -7.57
N LEU A 60 3.97 -12.72 -6.65
CA LEU A 60 3.98 -13.93 -5.82
C LEU A 60 3.92 -15.20 -6.68
N VAL A 61 3.01 -15.26 -7.64
CA VAL A 61 2.88 -16.40 -8.55
C VAL A 61 4.20 -16.64 -9.31
N LEU A 62 4.80 -15.59 -9.84
CA LEU A 62 6.09 -15.68 -10.54
C LEU A 62 7.24 -16.10 -9.61
N CYS A 63 7.30 -15.59 -8.38
CA CYS A 63 8.28 -16.00 -7.38
C CYS A 63 8.12 -17.48 -7.00
N TYR A 64 6.89 -17.93 -6.81
CA TYR A 64 6.61 -19.33 -6.50
C TYR A 64 7.05 -20.26 -7.62
N ILE A 65 6.74 -19.94 -8.88
CA ILE A 65 7.17 -20.69 -10.07
C ILE A 65 8.70 -20.71 -10.20
N SER A 66 9.38 -19.61 -9.80
CA SER A 66 10.85 -19.55 -9.84
C SER A 66 11.54 -20.29 -8.68
N GLY A 67 10.79 -20.87 -7.73
CA GLY A 67 11.32 -21.56 -6.56
C GLY A 67 11.88 -20.63 -5.47
N ASN A 68 11.69 -19.32 -5.57
CA ASN A 68 12.17 -18.37 -4.56
C ASN A 68 11.19 -18.27 -3.37
N ILE A 69 11.35 -19.17 -2.40
CA ILE A 69 10.45 -19.31 -1.25
C ILE A 69 10.47 -18.06 -0.38
N LEU A 70 11.64 -17.47 -0.12
CA LEU A 70 11.74 -16.27 0.72
C LEU A 70 10.94 -15.10 0.16
N ASN A 71 11.16 -14.77 -1.11
CA ASN A 71 10.42 -13.68 -1.76
C ASN A 71 8.92 -13.99 -1.87
N SER A 72 8.55 -15.26 -2.02
CA SER A 72 7.13 -15.67 -2.00
C SER A 72 6.47 -15.39 -0.65
N ILE A 73 7.13 -15.71 0.46
CA ILE A 73 6.63 -15.40 1.82
C ILE A 73 6.50 -13.88 2.00
N LEU A 74 7.50 -13.11 1.61
CA LEU A 74 7.47 -11.64 1.71
C LEU A 74 6.32 -11.05 0.91
N LEU A 75 6.06 -11.56 -0.30
CA LEU A 75 4.95 -11.09 -1.15
C LEU A 75 3.58 -11.50 -0.62
N ILE A 76 3.46 -12.63 0.09
CA ILE A 76 2.22 -12.97 0.84
C ILE A 76 1.95 -11.91 1.91
N ILE A 77 2.96 -11.52 2.69
CA ILE A 77 2.83 -10.48 3.73
C ILE A 77 2.38 -9.15 3.10
N VAL A 78 2.98 -8.75 1.98
CA VAL A 78 2.62 -7.53 1.24
C VAL A 78 1.18 -7.60 0.74
N ALA A 79 0.77 -8.72 0.12
CA ALA A 79 -0.58 -8.90 -0.38
C ALA A 79 -1.63 -8.86 0.75
N MET A 80 -1.38 -9.57 1.86
CA MET A 80 -2.24 -9.55 3.04
C MET A 80 -2.35 -8.14 3.64
N SER A 81 -1.25 -7.39 3.72
CA SER A 81 -1.24 -6.01 4.18
C SER A 81 -2.12 -5.10 3.31
N PHE A 82 -2.04 -5.20 1.99
CA PHE A 82 -2.88 -4.41 1.09
C PHE A 82 -4.37 -4.75 1.24
N ILE A 83 -4.73 -6.03 1.36
CA ILE A 83 -6.14 -6.43 1.50
C ILE A 83 -6.71 -6.02 2.87
N ILE A 84 -5.91 -6.08 3.94
CA ILE A 84 -6.28 -5.58 5.27
C ILE A 84 -6.50 -4.07 5.24
N ASN A 85 -5.59 -3.32 4.62
CA ASN A 85 -5.75 -1.87 4.44
C ASN A 85 -7.06 -1.55 3.70
N ARG A 86 -7.33 -2.25 2.59
CA ARG A 86 -8.51 -2.00 1.77
C ARG A 86 -9.83 -2.35 2.47
N ASN A 87 -9.91 -3.57 3.03
CA ASN A 87 -11.19 -4.14 3.46
C ASN A 87 -11.50 -3.90 4.94
N TYR A 88 -10.50 -3.60 5.76
CA TYR A 88 -10.66 -3.43 7.19
C TYR A 88 -10.30 -2.01 7.66
N LEU A 89 -9.08 -1.55 7.39
CA LEU A 89 -8.63 -0.25 7.93
C LEU A 89 -9.33 0.92 7.24
N THR A 90 -9.39 0.95 5.92
CA THR A 90 -10.01 2.07 5.19
C THR A 90 -11.47 2.31 5.56
N PRO A 91 -12.37 1.29 5.62
CA PRO A 91 -13.73 1.51 6.08
C PRO A 91 -13.81 2.05 7.51
N LYS A 92 -12.99 1.53 8.44
CA LYS A 92 -12.96 2.01 9.83
C LYS A 92 -12.42 3.42 9.96
N ILE A 93 -11.38 3.77 9.21
CA ILE A 93 -10.83 5.13 9.16
C ILE A 93 -11.92 6.11 8.70
N ASN A 94 -12.68 5.75 7.68
CA ASN A 94 -13.77 6.58 7.18
C ASN A 94 -14.90 6.73 8.20
N ASP A 95 -15.34 5.66 8.87
CA ASP A 95 -16.37 5.69 9.91
C ASP A 95 -15.94 6.57 11.10
N PHE A 96 -14.71 6.38 11.61
CA PHE A 96 -14.19 7.22 12.69
C PHE A 96 -14.04 8.70 12.29
N ARG A 97 -13.69 8.97 11.04
CA ARG A 97 -13.63 10.35 10.54
C ARG A 97 -15.01 11.00 10.49
N ASP A 98 -16.04 10.28 10.10
CA ASP A 98 -17.40 10.79 10.06
C ASP A 98 -17.89 11.13 11.49
N LYS A 99 -17.69 10.22 12.45
CA LYS A 99 -18.01 10.44 13.87
C LYS A 99 -17.22 11.61 14.50
N GLU A 100 -15.94 11.75 14.13
CA GLU A 100 -15.13 12.89 14.55
C GLU A 100 -15.73 14.22 14.06
N LEU A 101 -16.20 14.27 12.82
CA LEU A 101 -16.86 15.46 12.25
C LEU A 101 -18.20 15.78 12.92
N GLU A 102 -18.87 14.79 13.49
CA GLU A 102 -20.09 14.94 14.31
C GLU A 102 -19.79 15.37 15.76
N GLY A 103 -18.50 15.49 16.13
CA GLY A 103 -18.07 16.01 17.45
C GLY A 103 -17.66 14.93 18.47
N ASP A 104 -17.58 13.64 18.09
CA ASP A 104 -17.11 12.58 18.97
C ASP A 104 -15.59 12.64 19.18
N LYS A 105 -15.17 13.12 20.36
CA LYS A 105 -13.74 13.22 20.73
C LYS A 105 -13.03 11.87 20.84
N LYS A 106 -13.76 10.79 21.17
CA LYS A 106 -13.17 9.44 21.24
C LYS A 106 -12.91 8.92 19.82
N ALA A 107 -13.80 9.21 18.88
CA ALA A 107 -13.61 8.86 17.48
C ALA A 107 -12.36 9.52 16.87
N SER A 108 -12.02 10.75 17.27
CA SER A 108 -10.79 11.44 16.81
C SER A 108 -9.52 10.66 17.17
N SER A 109 -9.42 10.11 18.38
CA SER A 109 -8.28 9.28 18.78
C SER A 109 -8.22 7.98 17.98
N SER A 110 -9.36 7.32 17.82
CA SER A 110 -9.46 6.07 17.03
C SER A 110 -9.14 6.29 15.57
N PHE A 111 -9.58 7.39 14.97
CA PHE A 111 -9.21 7.79 13.62
C PHE A 111 -7.69 7.93 13.46
N LYS A 112 -7.03 8.69 14.34
CA LYS A 112 -5.57 8.90 14.31
C LYS A 112 -4.81 7.58 14.40
N TYR A 113 -5.21 6.71 15.32
CA TYR A 113 -4.57 5.40 15.50
C TYR A 113 -4.72 4.50 14.28
N MET A 114 -5.94 4.35 13.75
CA MET A 114 -6.20 3.50 12.57
C MET A 114 -5.51 4.05 11.32
N HIS A 115 -5.50 5.38 11.16
CA HIS A 115 -4.79 6.03 10.06
C HIS A 115 -3.28 5.79 10.17
N LEU A 116 -2.68 5.97 11.35
CA LEU A 116 -1.26 5.68 11.57
C LEU A 116 -0.94 4.22 11.25
N LEU A 117 -1.75 3.26 11.69
CA LEU A 117 -1.56 1.85 11.39
C LEU A 117 -1.58 1.57 9.89
N SER A 118 -2.53 2.18 9.16
CA SER A 118 -2.60 2.07 7.69
C SER A 118 -1.34 2.62 7.01
N VAL A 119 -0.83 3.76 7.47
CA VAL A 119 0.40 4.38 6.95
C VAL A 119 1.63 3.51 7.25
N LEU A 120 1.75 2.98 8.48
CA LEU A 120 2.87 2.09 8.85
C LEU A 120 2.88 0.81 8.00
N LEU A 121 1.72 0.20 7.76
CA LEU A 121 1.63 -0.96 6.87
C LEU A 121 2.02 -0.61 5.42
N PHE A 122 1.67 0.57 4.95
CA PHE A 122 2.06 1.04 3.62
C PHE A 122 3.57 1.23 3.51
N ILE A 123 4.21 1.86 4.53
CA ILE A 123 5.67 2.02 4.60
C ILE A 123 6.37 0.66 4.70
N LEU A 124 5.85 -0.25 5.53
CA LEU A 124 6.39 -1.61 5.64
C LEU A 124 6.37 -2.35 4.30
N ASN A 125 5.26 -2.27 3.57
CA ASN A 125 5.19 -2.83 2.21
C ASN A 125 6.25 -2.24 1.29
N PHE A 126 6.46 -0.93 1.33
CA PHE A 126 7.50 -0.26 0.54
C PHE A 126 8.90 -0.80 0.87
N ILE A 127 9.23 -0.95 2.15
CA ILE A 127 10.53 -1.48 2.60
C ILE A 127 10.72 -2.94 2.15
N ILE A 128 9.67 -3.77 2.31
CA ILE A 128 9.72 -5.18 1.89
C ILE A 128 9.97 -5.29 0.38
N LEU A 129 9.21 -4.54 -0.42
CA LEU A 129 9.32 -4.57 -1.89
C LEU A 129 10.69 -4.09 -2.37
N LEU A 130 11.23 -3.04 -1.75
CA LEU A 130 12.59 -2.56 -2.02
C LEU A 130 13.63 -3.62 -1.65
N GLY A 131 13.45 -4.28 -0.49
CA GLY A 131 14.31 -5.38 -0.05
C GLY A 131 14.32 -6.55 -1.03
N ILE A 132 13.17 -6.92 -1.60
CA ILE A 132 13.08 -7.99 -2.62
C ILE A 132 13.90 -7.63 -3.87
N ILE A 133 13.82 -6.39 -4.36
CA ILE A 133 14.62 -5.95 -5.53
C ILE A 133 16.12 -6.05 -5.21
N ILE A 134 16.53 -5.59 -4.03
CA ILE A 134 17.93 -5.63 -3.61
C ILE A 134 18.42 -7.09 -3.49
N LEU A 135 17.65 -7.96 -2.85
CA LEU A 135 17.98 -9.39 -2.73
C LEU A 135 18.09 -10.06 -4.12
N ASN A 136 17.17 -9.77 -5.02
CA ASN A 136 17.23 -10.29 -6.38
C ASN A 136 18.48 -9.80 -7.13
N TYR A 137 18.87 -8.53 -6.93
CA TYR A 137 20.08 -7.98 -7.56
C TYR A 137 21.33 -8.74 -7.11
N PHE A 138 21.51 -8.95 -5.81
CA PHE A 138 22.68 -9.67 -5.29
C PHE A 138 22.67 -11.16 -5.64
N ASN A 139 21.52 -11.84 -5.60
CA ASN A 139 21.46 -13.27 -5.88
C ASN A 139 21.67 -13.65 -7.37
N TYR A 140 21.56 -12.69 -8.29
CA TYR A 140 21.69 -12.96 -9.71
C TYR A 140 22.92 -12.30 -10.38
N ASN A 141 23.66 -11.48 -9.65
CA ASN A 141 24.89 -10.83 -10.13
C ASN A 141 26.15 -11.28 -9.39
N LEU A 142 26.04 -12.21 -8.43
CA LEU A 142 27.15 -12.93 -7.80
C LEU A 142 27.12 -14.41 -8.22
#